data_8c69e4d5ff6796f080f0ebe50f26e626
#
_entry.id   8c69e4d5ff6796f080f0ebe50f26e626
#
_cell.length_a   1.000
_cell.length_b   1.000
_cell.length_c   1.000
_cell.angle_alpha   90.00
_cell.angle_beta   90.00
_cell.angle_gamma   90.00
#
_symmetry.space_group_name_H-M   'P 1'
#
loop_
_entity.id
_entity.type
_entity.pdbx_description
1 polymer ?
#
loop_
_entity_poly.entity_id
_entity_poly.type
_entity_poly.pdbx_seq_one_letter_code
_entity_poly.pdbx_strand_id
1 'polypeptide(L)'
;MKIDVLTLFPEMVKTALSESIVGRAVNSGHIDLGFYQIRDYSENKQNKVDDTPYGGGPGMLMTCQPLASCCRAATENAAAKGFGKPYTVLMSPRGTKLDAKTAKRLAGNPYMIVVCGHYEGIDQRFIDAFCDEEISIGDYVLTGGELPAAVLIDTVSRFVPGVLGSPESGGDESFEKLLLEYPQYTKPATFEGADVPEVLTGGNHADIEAWRLKEAEKITKERRPDLYEQYEESAFCEKRVIYFDNSATTRQTPRVTAVVAETARKFYGNPSSLTRLGMLAEKELTAARGVIAGTVGADRNEITFTASGTEANNLAIKGYLAANKHSGSKVIVSAVEHPSVLETAKSLESLGYKVELCPVDGRGVIDIKALFEMIDSDTALISVMTVNSETGAIMPIKEIAAVKNSINPKIILHTDCVQGYGKLKIDVKDLGCDMLTASAHKIHGPRGAGFLYARRGIRLAPVTHGGGQESGLRSGTENLPAIRGFAAAAEDAFKDIGESYENVKRARNLFRELLLEKYGDKIHINSDPDATLPYIFNVSFSPIRAEVLLHALESENMFVSVGSACSSKKKNRSHVLTAMNVPVKIIDGSVRFSFSRFTTEEEIRKGAEVLFKAVKELKRAVRG
;
A
#
# COMPACT_ATOMS: atom_id res chain seq x y z
N MET A 1 -37.04 0.41 -13.66
CA MET A 1 -35.99 1.25 -14.31
C MET A 1 -36.45 1.67 -15.69
N LYS A 2 -36.30 2.93 -16.09
CA LYS A 2 -36.56 3.40 -17.45
C LYS A 2 -35.27 3.45 -18.25
N ILE A 3 -35.30 2.98 -19.53
CA ILE A 3 -34.15 3.07 -20.44
C ILE A 3 -34.70 3.51 -21.81
N ASP A 4 -34.18 4.63 -22.32
CA ASP A 4 -34.48 5.12 -23.66
C ASP A 4 -33.24 4.97 -24.56
N VAL A 5 -33.44 4.42 -25.76
CA VAL A 5 -32.37 4.18 -26.72
C VAL A 5 -32.53 5.12 -27.90
N LEU A 6 -31.51 5.98 -28.11
CA LEU A 6 -31.43 6.89 -29.25
C LEU A 6 -30.59 6.21 -30.35
N THR A 7 -31.14 5.92 -31.49
CA THR A 7 -30.49 5.12 -32.53
C THR A 7 -30.99 5.45 -33.93
N LEU A 8 -30.22 5.10 -34.95
CA LEU A 8 -30.65 5.14 -36.36
C LEU A 8 -31.40 3.87 -36.77
N PHE A 9 -31.35 2.80 -35.96
CA PHE A 9 -31.92 1.49 -36.28
C PHE A 9 -32.68 0.90 -35.09
N PRO A 10 -33.84 1.48 -34.67
CA PRO A 10 -34.58 1.06 -33.47
C PRO A 10 -34.93 -0.43 -33.46
N GLU A 11 -35.37 -0.98 -34.60
CA GLU A 11 -35.79 -2.38 -34.70
C GLU A 11 -34.65 -3.37 -34.44
N MET A 12 -33.39 -2.98 -34.70
CA MET A 12 -32.20 -3.80 -34.42
C MET A 12 -32.04 -4.05 -32.92
N VAL A 13 -32.15 -2.99 -32.10
CA VAL A 13 -32.01 -3.09 -30.64
C VAL A 13 -33.27 -3.70 -30.02
N LYS A 14 -34.47 -3.30 -30.49
CA LYS A 14 -35.75 -3.80 -30.01
C LYS A 14 -35.87 -5.32 -30.19
N THR A 15 -35.53 -5.84 -31.36
CA THR A 15 -35.57 -7.28 -31.64
C THR A 15 -34.63 -8.05 -30.71
N ALA A 16 -33.42 -7.56 -30.51
CA ALA A 16 -32.44 -8.20 -29.64
C ALA A 16 -32.90 -8.29 -28.16
N LEU A 17 -33.72 -7.36 -27.69
CA LEU A 17 -34.15 -7.24 -26.30
C LEU A 17 -35.59 -7.72 -26.06
N SER A 18 -36.34 -8.14 -27.11
CA SER A 18 -37.75 -8.53 -27.00
C SER A 18 -37.98 -9.92 -26.41
N GLU A 19 -36.98 -10.75 -26.39
CA GLU A 19 -37.06 -12.15 -25.97
C GLU A 19 -36.38 -12.40 -24.63
N SER A 20 -36.52 -13.66 -24.11
CA SER A 20 -35.79 -14.16 -22.93
C SER A 20 -36.05 -13.34 -21.65
N ILE A 21 -35.01 -13.10 -20.84
CA ILE A 21 -35.10 -12.46 -19.53
C ILE A 21 -35.47 -10.98 -19.66
N VAL A 22 -34.83 -10.26 -20.57
CA VAL A 22 -35.08 -8.83 -20.76
C VAL A 22 -36.48 -8.59 -21.27
N GLY A 23 -36.96 -9.38 -22.27
CA GLY A 23 -38.33 -9.28 -22.76
C GLY A 23 -39.37 -9.55 -21.67
N ARG A 24 -39.12 -10.54 -20.79
CA ARG A 24 -40.00 -10.78 -19.63
C ARG A 24 -39.99 -9.62 -18.64
N ALA A 25 -38.82 -9.04 -18.36
CA ALA A 25 -38.71 -7.91 -17.45
C ALA A 25 -39.43 -6.67 -17.95
N VAL A 26 -39.42 -6.43 -19.25
CA VAL A 26 -40.22 -5.39 -19.91
C VAL A 26 -41.71 -5.67 -19.79
N ASN A 27 -42.16 -6.89 -20.12
CA ASN A 27 -43.58 -7.30 -20.05
C ASN A 27 -44.12 -7.27 -18.61
N SER A 28 -43.27 -7.51 -17.62
CA SER A 28 -43.63 -7.45 -16.17
C SER A 28 -43.49 -6.05 -15.57
N GLY A 29 -43.08 -5.04 -16.34
CA GLY A 29 -42.96 -3.67 -15.88
C GLY A 29 -41.75 -3.35 -15.01
N HIS A 30 -40.78 -4.28 -14.86
CA HIS A 30 -39.52 -4.02 -14.15
C HIS A 30 -38.61 -3.04 -14.91
N ILE A 31 -38.68 -3.08 -16.25
CA ILE A 31 -37.97 -2.22 -17.17
C ILE A 31 -38.95 -1.57 -18.15
N ASP A 32 -38.90 -0.26 -18.33
CA ASP A 32 -39.62 0.50 -19.35
C ASP A 32 -38.60 0.89 -20.44
N LEU A 33 -38.68 0.21 -21.63
CA LEU A 33 -37.81 0.48 -22.77
C LEU A 33 -38.52 1.43 -23.76
N GLY A 34 -37.85 2.53 -24.09
CA GLY A 34 -38.24 3.45 -25.16
C GLY A 34 -37.21 3.45 -26.29
N PHE A 35 -37.67 3.64 -27.51
CA PHE A 35 -36.81 3.70 -28.69
C PHE A 35 -37.12 4.96 -29.48
N TYR A 36 -36.09 5.72 -29.81
CA TYR A 36 -36.17 6.99 -30.50
C TYR A 36 -35.34 6.93 -31.78
N GLN A 37 -36.01 7.15 -32.91
CA GLN A 37 -35.34 7.25 -34.20
C GLN A 37 -34.72 8.64 -34.36
N ILE A 38 -33.40 8.72 -34.37
CA ILE A 38 -32.66 10.00 -34.39
C ILE A 38 -33.03 10.81 -35.65
N ARG A 39 -33.31 10.17 -36.80
CA ARG A 39 -33.66 10.83 -38.05
C ARG A 39 -34.94 11.67 -37.96
N ASP A 40 -35.88 11.28 -37.12
CA ASP A 40 -37.19 11.97 -36.96
C ASP A 40 -37.02 13.34 -36.30
N TYR A 41 -35.86 13.60 -35.69
CA TYR A 41 -35.56 14.87 -35.03
C TYR A 41 -34.62 15.75 -35.86
N SER A 42 -34.34 15.42 -37.11
CA SER A 42 -33.52 16.24 -38.00
C SER A 42 -34.37 17.41 -38.53
N GLU A 43 -33.83 18.62 -38.44
CA GLU A 43 -34.40 19.84 -39.03
C GLU A 43 -34.12 19.92 -40.55
N ASN A 44 -33.32 19.00 -41.08
CA ASN A 44 -33.00 18.91 -42.50
C ASN A 44 -34.21 18.27 -43.26
N LYS A 45 -34.64 18.88 -44.36
CA LYS A 45 -35.73 18.40 -45.20
C LYS A 45 -35.56 16.96 -45.74
N GLN A 46 -34.33 16.49 -45.78
CA GLN A 46 -33.96 15.13 -46.24
C GLN A 46 -33.70 14.18 -45.07
N ASN A 47 -34.01 14.56 -43.82
CA ASN A 47 -33.74 13.81 -42.60
C ASN A 47 -32.26 13.42 -42.47
N LYS A 48 -31.34 14.26 -42.97
CA LYS A 48 -29.91 14.05 -42.87
C LYS A 48 -29.45 14.25 -41.41
N VAL A 49 -28.61 13.34 -40.93
CA VAL A 49 -28.12 13.32 -39.52
C VAL A 49 -26.61 13.32 -39.43
N ASP A 50 -25.91 13.37 -40.54
CA ASP A 50 -24.45 13.26 -40.66
C ASP A 50 -23.88 14.36 -41.55
N ASP A 51 -22.61 14.71 -41.35
CA ASP A 51 -21.86 15.62 -42.20
C ASP A 51 -20.36 15.31 -42.18
N THR A 52 -19.60 15.94 -43.07
CA THR A 52 -18.15 15.78 -43.15
C THR A 52 -17.44 16.38 -41.95
N PRO A 53 -16.40 15.70 -41.41
CA PRO A 53 -15.64 16.22 -40.25
C PRO A 53 -14.86 17.50 -40.60
N TYR A 54 -14.84 18.45 -39.67
CA TYR A 54 -13.89 19.57 -39.75
C TYR A 54 -12.45 19.07 -39.70
N GLY A 55 -11.58 19.66 -40.51
CA GLY A 55 -10.18 19.21 -40.62
C GLY A 55 -9.97 18.14 -41.68
N GLY A 56 -11.03 17.67 -42.36
CA GLY A 56 -10.97 16.63 -43.40
C GLY A 56 -10.81 15.22 -42.78
N GLY A 57 -10.76 14.23 -43.64
CA GLY A 57 -10.69 12.80 -43.28
C GLY A 57 -11.74 11.99 -44.03
N PRO A 58 -11.60 10.66 -44.08
CA PRO A 58 -12.61 9.77 -44.67
C PRO A 58 -13.83 9.67 -43.74
N GLY A 59 -15.01 9.42 -44.32
CA GLY A 59 -16.25 9.15 -43.60
C GLY A 59 -17.02 10.40 -43.17
N MET A 60 -18.06 10.16 -42.35
CA MET A 60 -19.03 11.16 -41.90
C MET A 60 -19.14 11.12 -40.38
N LEU A 61 -19.57 12.21 -39.74
CA LEU A 61 -19.90 12.29 -38.32
C LEU A 61 -21.38 12.58 -38.13
N MET A 62 -21.97 12.01 -37.09
CA MET A 62 -23.32 12.38 -36.66
C MET A 62 -23.31 13.81 -36.12
N THR A 63 -24.24 14.63 -36.60
CA THR A 63 -24.33 16.06 -36.25
C THR A 63 -25.02 16.29 -34.92
N CYS A 64 -24.70 17.40 -34.23
CA CYS A 64 -25.26 17.71 -32.89
C CYS A 64 -26.76 17.91 -32.87
N GLN A 65 -27.35 18.58 -33.89
CA GLN A 65 -28.75 19.02 -33.81
C GLN A 65 -29.73 17.86 -33.68
N PRO A 66 -29.76 16.84 -34.57
CA PRO A 66 -30.72 15.72 -34.43
C PRO A 66 -30.55 14.96 -33.13
N LEU A 67 -29.31 14.72 -32.70
CA LEU A 67 -28.99 14.04 -31.45
C LEU A 67 -29.51 14.82 -30.24
N ALA A 68 -29.23 16.11 -30.16
CA ALA A 68 -29.66 16.97 -29.06
C ALA A 68 -31.19 17.08 -28.98
N SER A 69 -31.87 17.27 -30.13
CA SER A 69 -33.32 17.33 -30.18
C SER A 69 -33.97 16.00 -29.78
N CYS A 70 -33.42 14.88 -30.23
CA CYS A 70 -33.84 13.53 -29.84
C CYS A 70 -33.68 13.29 -28.34
N CYS A 71 -32.53 13.66 -27.77
CA CYS A 71 -32.25 13.52 -26.35
C CYS A 71 -33.20 14.36 -25.47
N ARG A 72 -33.48 15.60 -25.87
CA ARG A 72 -34.45 16.48 -25.19
C ARG A 72 -35.87 15.89 -25.24
N ALA A 73 -36.31 15.42 -26.39
CA ALA A 73 -37.62 14.79 -26.53
C ALA A 73 -37.78 13.54 -25.67
N ALA A 74 -36.75 12.67 -25.60
CA ALA A 74 -36.75 11.52 -24.70
C ALA A 74 -36.85 11.96 -23.23
N THR A 75 -36.07 12.97 -22.84
CA THR A 75 -36.07 13.51 -21.47
C THR A 75 -37.44 14.13 -21.11
N GLU A 76 -38.05 14.92 -21.99
CA GLU A 76 -39.37 15.52 -21.79
C GLU A 76 -40.46 14.46 -21.66
N ASN A 77 -40.46 13.44 -22.53
CA ASN A 77 -41.41 12.34 -22.47
C ASN A 77 -41.28 11.52 -21.16
N ALA A 78 -40.06 11.33 -20.67
CA ALA A 78 -39.83 10.66 -19.41
C ALA A 78 -40.26 11.53 -18.22
N ALA A 79 -39.99 12.84 -18.27
CA ALA A 79 -40.43 13.79 -17.24
C ALA A 79 -41.94 13.84 -17.11
N ALA A 80 -42.69 13.78 -18.23
CA ALA A 80 -44.14 13.69 -18.22
C ALA A 80 -44.66 12.41 -17.52
N LYS A 81 -43.85 11.37 -17.43
CA LYS A 81 -44.13 10.11 -16.70
C LYS A 81 -43.58 10.12 -15.26
N GLY A 82 -43.01 11.24 -14.80
CA GLY A 82 -42.49 11.38 -13.45
C GLY A 82 -41.04 10.96 -13.23
N PHE A 83 -40.28 10.68 -14.30
CA PHE A 83 -38.84 10.40 -14.19
C PHE A 83 -38.03 11.71 -14.11
N GLY A 84 -36.93 11.68 -13.36
CA GLY A 84 -36.02 12.82 -13.23
C GLY A 84 -35.04 12.96 -14.40
N LYS A 85 -33.93 13.65 -14.18
CA LYS A 85 -32.85 13.78 -15.17
C LYS A 85 -32.27 12.41 -15.53
N PRO A 86 -32.07 12.10 -16.83
CA PRO A 86 -31.43 10.85 -17.24
C PRO A 86 -29.93 10.82 -16.90
N TYR A 87 -29.39 9.62 -16.72
CA TYR A 87 -27.98 9.36 -16.87
C TYR A 87 -27.72 8.91 -18.31
N THR A 88 -27.00 9.70 -19.08
CA THR A 88 -26.83 9.52 -20.53
C THR A 88 -25.50 8.83 -20.83
N VAL A 89 -25.56 7.65 -21.43
CA VAL A 89 -24.42 6.80 -21.81
C VAL A 89 -24.29 6.78 -23.33
N LEU A 90 -23.11 7.11 -23.85
CA LEU A 90 -22.75 6.89 -25.25
C LEU A 90 -22.00 5.56 -25.42
N MET A 91 -22.46 4.73 -26.37
CA MET A 91 -21.71 3.54 -26.79
C MET A 91 -20.56 3.97 -27.70
N SER A 92 -19.32 3.78 -27.24
CA SER A 92 -18.12 4.27 -27.92
C SER A 92 -16.91 3.35 -27.67
N PRO A 93 -16.09 3.03 -28.69
CA PRO A 93 -14.83 2.28 -28.47
C PRO A 93 -13.83 3.02 -27.58
N ARG A 94 -13.96 4.34 -27.42
CA ARG A 94 -13.11 5.18 -26.58
C ARG A 94 -13.52 5.16 -25.12
N GLY A 95 -14.69 4.62 -24.80
CA GLY A 95 -15.28 4.64 -23.48
C GLY A 95 -14.62 3.69 -22.49
N THR A 96 -15.01 3.84 -21.22
CA THR A 96 -14.62 2.91 -20.14
C THR A 96 -15.17 1.52 -20.44
N LYS A 97 -14.34 0.49 -20.23
CA LYS A 97 -14.74 -0.88 -20.51
C LYS A 97 -15.85 -1.35 -19.57
N LEU A 98 -16.93 -1.89 -20.15
CA LEU A 98 -18.04 -2.47 -19.40
C LEU A 98 -17.58 -3.68 -18.60
N ASP A 99 -17.84 -3.65 -17.30
CA ASP A 99 -17.68 -4.78 -16.38
C ASP A 99 -18.91 -4.93 -15.46
N ALA A 100 -18.95 -5.98 -14.65
CA ALA A 100 -20.05 -6.24 -13.72
C ALA A 100 -20.26 -5.09 -12.72
N LYS A 101 -19.18 -4.45 -12.24
CA LYS A 101 -19.20 -3.32 -11.31
C LYS A 101 -19.86 -2.08 -11.95
N THR A 102 -19.49 -1.79 -13.19
CA THR A 102 -20.08 -0.69 -13.97
C THR A 102 -21.56 -0.95 -14.23
N ALA A 103 -21.93 -2.17 -14.64
CA ALA A 103 -23.33 -2.55 -14.87
C ALA A 103 -24.18 -2.41 -13.59
N LYS A 104 -23.69 -2.87 -12.45
CA LYS A 104 -24.34 -2.73 -11.14
C LYS A 104 -24.53 -1.27 -10.73
N ARG A 105 -23.53 -0.42 -10.96
CA ARG A 105 -23.63 1.04 -10.73
C ARG A 105 -24.71 1.67 -11.62
N LEU A 106 -24.74 1.32 -12.89
CA LEU A 106 -25.72 1.85 -13.83
C LEU A 106 -27.15 1.39 -13.52
N ALA A 107 -27.35 0.17 -13.06
CA ALA A 107 -28.65 -0.35 -12.62
C ALA A 107 -29.25 0.44 -11.43
N GLY A 108 -28.42 1.16 -10.67
CA GLY A 108 -28.86 2.06 -9.60
C GLY A 108 -29.53 3.35 -10.09
N ASN A 109 -29.45 3.70 -11.38
CA ASN A 109 -30.10 4.87 -11.94
C ASN A 109 -31.57 4.57 -12.29
N PRO A 110 -32.51 5.39 -11.83
CA PRO A 110 -33.92 5.18 -12.13
C PRO A 110 -34.25 5.42 -13.62
N TYR A 111 -33.47 6.27 -14.31
CA TYR A 111 -33.63 6.58 -15.72
C TYR A 111 -32.26 6.72 -16.41
N MET A 112 -32.09 6.02 -17.53
CA MET A 112 -30.90 6.02 -18.37
C MET A 112 -31.27 6.27 -19.83
N ILE A 113 -30.48 7.09 -20.53
CA ILE A 113 -30.49 7.22 -21.99
C ILE A 113 -29.25 6.52 -22.54
N VAL A 114 -29.42 5.64 -23.54
CA VAL A 114 -28.33 5.00 -24.26
C VAL A 114 -28.27 5.56 -25.67
N VAL A 115 -27.16 6.18 -26.04
CA VAL A 115 -26.95 6.77 -27.37
C VAL A 115 -26.12 5.80 -28.21
N CYS A 116 -26.65 5.41 -29.36
CA CYS A 116 -25.95 4.58 -30.34
C CYS A 116 -25.25 5.47 -31.36
N GLY A 117 -23.93 5.48 -31.34
CA GLY A 117 -23.12 6.14 -32.37
C GLY A 117 -23.10 5.34 -33.68
N HIS A 118 -22.96 6.04 -34.80
CA HIS A 118 -22.81 5.44 -36.11
C HIS A 118 -21.77 6.22 -36.96
N TYR A 119 -21.47 5.77 -38.17
CA TYR A 119 -20.45 6.34 -39.07
C TYR A 119 -19.05 6.32 -38.40
N GLU A 120 -18.26 7.41 -38.53
CA GLU A 120 -16.95 7.54 -37.87
C GLU A 120 -17.07 8.05 -36.42
N GLY A 121 -18.30 8.37 -35.97
CA GLY A 121 -18.56 8.85 -34.60
C GLY A 121 -19.59 9.97 -34.52
N ILE A 122 -19.58 10.64 -33.38
CA ILE A 122 -20.52 11.70 -33.01
C ILE A 122 -19.73 13.01 -32.79
N ASP A 123 -20.32 14.13 -33.15
CA ASP A 123 -19.75 15.46 -32.88
C ASP A 123 -19.47 15.64 -31.38
N GLN A 124 -18.24 16.01 -31.06
CA GLN A 124 -17.75 16.09 -29.67
C GLN A 124 -18.58 17.07 -28.82
N ARG A 125 -19.12 18.12 -29.40
CA ARG A 125 -19.97 19.10 -28.68
C ARG A 125 -21.26 18.49 -28.13
N PHE A 126 -21.81 17.46 -28.80
CA PHE A 126 -22.93 16.70 -28.26
C PHE A 126 -22.48 15.83 -27.09
N ILE A 127 -21.35 15.16 -27.20
CA ILE A 127 -20.80 14.31 -26.13
C ILE A 127 -20.57 15.15 -24.88
N ASP A 128 -19.88 16.28 -25.02
CA ASP A 128 -19.54 17.16 -23.90
C ASP A 128 -20.77 17.79 -23.20
N ALA A 129 -21.86 18.03 -23.95
CA ALA A 129 -23.03 18.71 -23.42
C ALA A 129 -24.14 17.77 -22.89
N PHE A 130 -24.23 16.55 -23.41
CA PHE A 130 -25.38 15.66 -23.17
C PHE A 130 -24.99 14.29 -22.58
N CYS A 131 -23.75 13.83 -22.75
CA CYS A 131 -23.35 12.52 -22.26
C CYS A 131 -22.67 12.62 -20.90
N ASP A 132 -23.08 11.79 -19.95
CA ASP A 132 -22.43 11.70 -18.64
C ASP A 132 -21.24 10.72 -18.70
N GLU A 133 -21.27 9.72 -19.61
CA GLU A 133 -20.22 8.70 -19.74
C GLU A 133 -20.17 8.09 -21.15
N GLU A 134 -18.97 7.73 -21.61
CA GLU A 134 -18.75 6.84 -22.76
C GLU A 134 -18.42 5.43 -22.27
N ILE A 135 -19.07 4.39 -22.83
CA ILE A 135 -18.86 2.98 -22.47
C ILE A 135 -18.48 2.16 -23.70
N SER A 136 -17.43 1.34 -23.56
CA SER A 136 -16.98 0.34 -24.53
C SER A 136 -17.32 -1.06 -24.06
N ILE A 137 -17.75 -1.95 -24.98
CA ILE A 137 -17.95 -3.38 -24.66
C ILE A 137 -16.70 -4.24 -24.92
N GLY A 138 -15.58 -3.64 -25.34
CA GLY A 138 -14.32 -4.35 -25.59
C GLY A 138 -13.41 -3.63 -26.57
N ASP A 139 -12.19 -4.14 -26.71
CA ASP A 139 -11.12 -3.53 -27.52
C ASP A 139 -11.25 -3.94 -29.01
N TYR A 140 -12.39 -3.63 -29.61
CA TYR A 140 -12.70 -3.82 -31.01
C TYR A 140 -13.75 -2.81 -31.47
N VAL A 141 -13.81 -2.56 -32.79
CA VAL A 141 -14.73 -1.60 -33.39
C VAL A 141 -15.86 -2.36 -34.09
N LEU A 142 -17.09 -1.93 -33.87
CA LEU A 142 -18.30 -2.40 -34.54
C LEU A 142 -18.80 -1.34 -35.54
N THR A 143 -19.71 -1.72 -36.42
CA THR A 143 -20.30 -0.84 -37.44
C THR A 143 -21.25 0.21 -36.88
N GLY A 144 -21.73 0.06 -35.63
CA GLY A 144 -22.64 0.98 -34.94
C GLY A 144 -22.77 0.65 -33.47
N GLY A 145 -23.44 1.55 -32.74
CA GLY A 145 -23.65 1.43 -31.29
C GLY A 145 -24.82 0.53 -30.88
N GLU A 146 -25.61 -0.01 -31.82
CA GLU A 146 -26.84 -0.76 -31.57
C GLU A 146 -26.59 -2.08 -30.83
N LEU A 147 -25.64 -2.89 -31.30
CA LEU A 147 -25.23 -4.12 -30.62
C LEU A 147 -24.58 -3.86 -29.26
N PRO A 148 -23.65 -2.93 -29.12
CA PRO A 148 -23.15 -2.50 -27.83
C PRO A 148 -24.24 -2.05 -26.85
N ALA A 149 -25.23 -1.29 -27.32
CA ALA A 149 -26.37 -0.87 -26.50
C ALA A 149 -27.20 -2.06 -26.01
N ALA A 150 -27.46 -3.05 -26.88
CA ALA A 150 -28.15 -4.27 -26.47
C ALA A 150 -27.37 -5.06 -25.41
N VAL A 151 -26.04 -5.21 -25.56
CA VAL A 151 -25.16 -5.84 -24.55
C VAL A 151 -25.16 -5.07 -23.23
N LEU A 152 -25.08 -3.74 -23.28
CA LEU A 152 -25.15 -2.90 -22.08
C LEU A 152 -26.47 -3.08 -21.34
N ILE A 153 -27.60 -2.99 -22.08
CA ILE A 153 -28.97 -3.11 -21.51
C ILE A 153 -29.17 -4.49 -20.90
N ASP A 154 -28.79 -5.56 -21.60
CA ASP A 154 -28.91 -6.94 -21.07
C ASP A 154 -28.09 -7.08 -19.78
N THR A 155 -26.83 -6.64 -19.78
CA THR A 155 -25.94 -6.71 -18.61
C THR A 155 -26.48 -5.91 -17.43
N VAL A 156 -26.94 -4.66 -17.64
CA VAL A 156 -27.53 -3.80 -16.60
C VAL A 156 -28.83 -4.40 -16.05
N SER A 157 -29.67 -4.97 -16.93
CA SER A 157 -30.96 -5.58 -16.58
C SER A 157 -30.83 -6.67 -15.53
N ARG A 158 -29.74 -7.41 -15.51
CA ARG A 158 -29.48 -8.48 -14.54
C ARG A 158 -29.40 -7.98 -13.10
N PHE A 159 -29.03 -6.71 -12.90
CA PHE A 159 -28.91 -6.05 -11.59
C PHE A 159 -30.16 -5.26 -11.19
N VAL A 160 -31.17 -5.18 -12.06
CA VAL A 160 -32.45 -4.53 -11.73
C VAL A 160 -33.30 -5.45 -10.84
N PRO A 161 -33.78 -4.99 -9.67
CA PRO A 161 -34.58 -5.82 -8.77
C PRO A 161 -35.81 -6.43 -9.46
N GLY A 162 -36.01 -7.73 -9.27
CA GLY A 162 -37.16 -8.48 -9.83
C GLY A 162 -36.97 -9.03 -11.25
N VAL A 163 -35.85 -8.75 -11.92
CA VAL A 163 -35.53 -9.25 -13.26
C VAL A 163 -35.05 -10.72 -13.22
N LEU A 164 -34.15 -11.04 -12.29
CA LEU A 164 -33.73 -12.41 -12.01
C LEU A 164 -34.60 -13.02 -10.90
N GLY A 165 -34.94 -14.29 -11.05
CA GLY A 165 -35.92 -14.97 -10.20
C GLY A 165 -35.48 -15.28 -8.77
N SER A 166 -34.20 -15.20 -8.44
CA SER A 166 -33.66 -15.35 -7.09
C SER A 166 -32.59 -14.27 -6.81
N PRO A 167 -32.65 -13.57 -5.66
CA PRO A 167 -31.61 -12.66 -5.24
C PRO A 167 -30.24 -13.34 -5.04
N GLU A 168 -30.23 -14.66 -4.83
CA GLU A 168 -29.03 -15.47 -4.61
C GLU A 168 -28.35 -15.90 -5.91
N SER A 169 -29.05 -15.82 -7.06
CA SER A 169 -28.52 -16.26 -8.35
C SER A 169 -27.37 -15.41 -8.90
N GLY A 170 -27.13 -14.19 -8.35
CA GLY A 170 -26.04 -13.31 -8.77
C GLY A 170 -24.77 -13.45 -7.94
N GLY A 171 -24.79 -14.14 -6.79
CA GLY A 171 -23.68 -14.15 -5.84
C GLY A 171 -22.52 -15.10 -6.18
N ASP A 172 -22.73 -16.09 -7.04
CA ASP A 172 -21.74 -17.09 -7.42
C ASP A 172 -21.37 -17.04 -8.92
N GLU A 173 -21.80 -16.01 -9.63
CA GLU A 173 -21.48 -15.85 -11.06
C GLU A 173 -20.04 -15.37 -11.28
N SER A 174 -19.52 -15.61 -12.50
CA SER A 174 -18.22 -15.12 -12.92
C SER A 174 -18.08 -13.61 -12.70
N PHE A 175 -16.92 -13.20 -12.18
CA PHE A 175 -16.51 -11.81 -11.89
C PHE A 175 -17.02 -11.19 -10.58
N GLU A 176 -18.03 -11.75 -9.91
CA GLU A 176 -18.52 -11.21 -8.62
C GLU A 176 -17.45 -11.26 -7.52
N LYS A 177 -16.68 -12.37 -7.46
CA LYS A 177 -15.59 -12.57 -6.50
C LYS A 177 -14.20 -12.54 -7.16
N LEU A 178 -14.06 -11.86 -8.31
CA LEU A 178 -12.84 -11.86 -9.13
C LEU A 178 -12.44 -13.26 -9.64
N LEU A 179 -13.33 -14.24 -9.56
CA LEU A 179 -13.14 -15.59 -10.06
C LEU A 179 -14.07 -15.86 -11.23
N LEU A 180 -13.63 -16.75 -12.14
CA LEU A 180 -14.51 -17.39 -13.10
C LEU A 180 -15.29 -18.50 -12.40
N GLU A 181 -16.50 -18.76 -12.90
CA GLU A 181 -17.35 -19.81 -12.37
C GLU A 181 -16.71 -21.21 -12.56
N TYR A 182 -16.95 -22.08 -11.58
CA TYR A 182 -16.52 -23.48 -11.60
C TYR A 182 -17.28 -24.29 -12.66
N PRO A 183 -16.77 -25.48 -13.10
CA PRO A 183 -17.46 -26.34 -14.04
C PRO A 183 -18.78 -26.85 -13.46
N GLN A 184 -19.84 -26.74 -14.25
CA GLN A 184 -21.16 -27.22 -13.87
C GLN A 184 -21.49 -28.54 -14.59
N TYR A 185 -22.20 -29.42 -13.91
CA TYR A 185 -22.59 -30.74 -14.40
C TYR A 185 -24.10 -30.95 -14.25
N THR A 186 -24.68 -31.67 -15.19
CA THR A 186 -26.11 -32.06 -15.17
C THR A 186 -26.25 -33.56 -15.42
N LYS A 187 -27.49 -34.10 -15.32
CA LYS A 187 -27.81 -35.51 -15.63
C LYS A 187 -27.65 -35.79 -17.12
N PRO A 188 -27.20 -37.00 -17.47
CA PRO A 188 -26.90 -38.18 -16.62
C PRO A 188 -25.55 -38.05 -15.90
N ALA A 189 -25.32 -38.89 -14.86
CA ALA A 189 -24.08 -38.88 -14.08
C ALA A 189 -22.85 -39.31 -14.89
N THR A 190 -23.04 -40.10 -15.95
CA THR A 190 -22.00 -40.51 -16.90
C THR A 190 -22.43 -40.12 -18.30
N PHE A 191 -21.59 -39.43 -19.05
CA PHE A 191 -21.82 -39.10 -20.46
C PHE A 191 -20.57 -39.36 -21.29
N GLU A 192 -20.66 -40.21 -22.30
CA GLU A 192 -19.53 -40.62 -23.17
C GLU A 192 -18.27 -41.10 -22.42
N GLY A 193 -18.47 -41.79 -21.30
CA GLY A 193 -17.36 -42.29 -20.47
C GLY A 193 -16.75 -41.28 -19.50
N ALA A 194 -17.24 -40.04 -19.44
CA ALA A 194 -16.87 -39.04 -18.48
C ALA A 194 -17.89 -38.96 -17.34
N ASP A 195 -17.43 -39.08 -16.11
CA ASP A 195 -18.26 -39.07 -14.91
C ASP A 195 -18.31 -37.69 -14.24
N VAL A 196 -19.44 -37.38 -13.60
CA VAL A 196 -19.57 -36.26 -12.69
C VAL A 196 -18.66 -36.49 -11.47
N PRO A 197 -17.88 -35.52 -11.01
CA PRO A 197 -17.05 -35.65 -9.81
C PRO A 197 -17.83 -36.17 -8.60
N GLU A 198 -17.31 -37.19 -7.91
CA GLU A 198 -18.00 -37.89 -6.80
C GLU A 198 -18.41 -36.91 -5.69
N VAL A 199 -17.60 -35.87 -5.41
CA VAL A 199 -17.89 -34.84 -4.41
C VAL A 199 -19.24 -34.15 -4.67
N LEU A 200 -19.63 -33.97 -5.93
CA LEU A 200 -20.87 -33.31 -6.30
C LEU A 200 -22.12 -34.20 -6.11
N THR A 201 -21.92 -35.53 -6.00
CA THR A 201 -22.97 -36.52 -5.79
C THR A 201 -23.09 -36.97 -4.33
N GLY A 202 -22.11 -36.65 -3.48
CA GLY A 202 -21.95 -37.11 -2.09
C GLY A 202 -22.86 -36.40 -1.06
N GLY A 203 -23.51 -35.30 -1.42
CA GLY A 203 -24.46 -34.57 -0.54
C GLY A 203 -23.85 -33.75 0.61
N ASN A 204 -22.54 -33.74 0.79
CA ASN A 204 -21.89 -32.87 1.78
C ASN A 204 -21.68 -31.46 1.21
N HIS A 205 -22.48 -30.51 1.64
CA HIS A 205 -22.43 -29.12 1.15
C HIS A 205 -21.07 -28.45 1.36
N ALA A 206 -20.38 -28.71 2.48
CA ALA A 206 -19.09 -28.10 2.76
C ALA A 206 -18.00 -28.58 1.78
N ASP A 207 -17.99 -29.89 1.45
CA ASP A 207 -17.05 -30.47 0.49
C ASP A 207 -17.35 -30.00 -0.93
N ILE A 208 -18.63 -29.83 -1.26
CA ILE A 208 -19.09 -29.28 -2.56
C ILE A 208 -18.62 -27.83 -2.72
N GLU A 209 -18.81 -26.98 -1.72
CA GLU A 209 -18.34 -25.59 -1.76
C GLU A 209 -16.82 -25.48 -1.87
N ALA A 210 -16.09 -26.28 -1.09
CA ALA A 210 -14.63 -26.32 -1.16
C ALA A 210 -14.14 -26.76 -2.56
N TRP A 211 -14.79 -27.74 -3.17
CA TRP A 211 -14.48 -28.20 -4.52
C TRP A 211 -14.78 -27.11 -5.57
N ARG A 212 -15.95 -26.46 -5.49
CA ARG A 212 -16.34 -25.36 -6.38
C ARG A 212 -15.33 -24.23 -6.35
N LEU A 213 -14.94 -23.79 -5.15
CA LEU A 213 -13.93 -22.74 -4.98
C LEU A 213 -12.59 -23.13 -5.62
N LYS A 214 -12.11 -24.34 -5.34
CA LYS A 214 -10.85 -24.84 -5.90
C LYS A 214 -10.85 -24.90 -7.44
N GLU A 215 -11.96 -25.34 -8.04
CA GLU A 215 -12.08 -25.37 -9.51
C GLU A 215 -12.21 -23.97 -10.11
N ALA A 216 -12.93 -23.05 -9.44
CA ALA A 216 -13.00 -21.64 -9.83
C ALA A 216 -11.61 -20.97 -9.81
N GLU A 217 -10.84 -21.16 -8.75
CA GLU A 217 -9.47 -20.67 -8.63
C GLU A 217 -8.58 -21.22 -9.76
N LYS A 218 -8.65 -22.54 -10.01
CA LYS A 218 -7.87 -23.20 -11.06
C LYS A 218 -8.18 -22.63 -12.44
N ILE A 219 -9.45 -22.55 -12.81
CA ILE A 219 -9.89 -22.05 -14.12
C ILE A 219 -9.53 -20.57 -14.28
N THR A 220 -9.69 -19.78 -13.22
CA THR A 220 -9.35 -18.35 -13.26
C THR A 220 -7.86 -18.17 -13.47
N LYS A 221 -7.04 -18.91 -12.74
CA LYS A 221 -5.58 -18.88 -12.89
C LYS A 221 -5.10 -19.25 -14.29
N GLU A 222 -5.75 -20.23 -14.91
CA GLU A 222 -5.41 -20.69 -16.27
C GLU A 222 -5.89 -19.73 -17.36
N ARG A 223 -7.10 -19.18 -17.24
CA ARG A 223 -7.76 -18.43 -18.32
C ARG A 223 -7.71 -16.92 -18.16
N ARG A 224 -7.67 -16.43 -16.91
CA ARG A 224 -7.68 -15.02 -16.55
C ARG A 224 -6.68 -14.75 -15.41
N PRO A 225 -5.38 -14.93 -15.67
CA PRO A 225 -4.33 -14.69 -14.65
C PRO A 225 -4.38 -13.28 -14.07
N ASP A 226 -4.84 -12.30 -14.85
CA ASP A 226 -5.06 -10.92 -14.42
C ASP A 226 -6.13 -10.79 -13.31
N LEU A 227 -7.22 -11.55 -13.41
CA LEU A 227 -8.25 -11.61 -12.37
C LEU A 227 -7.79 -12.45 -11.17
N TYR A 228 -7.04 -13.52 -11.43
CA TYR A 228 -6.54 -14.38 -10.37
C TYR A 228 -5.55 -13.63 -9.47
N GLU A 229 -4.68 -12.80 -10.04
CA GLU A 229 -3.77 -11.92 -9.29
C GLU A 229 -4.56 -10.94 -8.38
N GLN A 230 -5.62 -10.32 -8.92
CA GLN A 230 -6.51 -9.46 -8.14
C GLN A 230 -7.26 -10.23 -7.05
N TYR A 231 -7.69 -11.47 -7.33
CA TYR A 231 -8.33 -12.36 -6.36
C TYR A 231 -7.35 -12.73 -5.25
N GLU A 232 -6.12 -13.16 -5.58
CA GLU A 232 -5.09 -13.46 -4.57
C GLU A 232 -4.80 -12.25 -3.70
N GLU A 233 -4.70 -11.05 -4.28
CA GLU A 233 -4.54 -9.81 -3.52
C GLU A 233 -5.75 -9.53 -2.62
N SER A 234 -6.98 -9.72 -3.11
CA SER A 234 -8.19 -9.51 -2.31
C SER A 234 -8.35 -10.58 -1.24
N ALA A 235 -8.13 -11.86 -1.57
CA ALA A 235 -8.20 -12.99 -0.62
C ALA A 235 -7.11 -12.90 0.46
N PHE A 236 -5.92 -12.38 0.11
CA PHE A 236 -4.89 -12.02 1.09
C PHE A 236 -5.34 -10.86 2.00
N CYS A 237 -6.12 -9.92 1.46
CA CYS A 237 -6.74 -8.84 2.24
C CYS A 237 -7.99 -9.30 3.02
N GLU A 238 -8.77 -10.28 2.51
CA GLU A 238 -9.98 -10.80 3.16
C GLU A 238 -9.70 -11.78 4.31
N LYS A 239 -8.58 -12.51 4.28
CA LYS A 239 -7.98 -13.06 5.50
C LYS A 239 -7.39 -11.88 6.25
N ARG A 240 -8.24 -11.08 6.90
CA ARG A 240 -7.89 -9.84 7.62
C ARG A 240 -6.62 -10.06 8.43
N VAL A 241 -5.47 -9.82 7.78
CA VAL A 241 -4.16 -9.84 8.42
C VAL A 241 -4.12 -8.63 9.35
N ILE A 242 -4.08 -8.89 10.63
CA ILE A 242 -3.81 -7.85 11.63
C ILE A 242 -2.29 -7.72 11.73
N TYR A 243 -1.74 -6.69 11.08
CA TYR A 243 -0.29 -6.54 11.00
C TYR A 243 0.22 -5.48 11.98
N PHE A 244 0.66 -5.94 13.15
CA PHE A 244 1.24 -5.11 14.21
C PHE A 244 2.76 -5.33 14.36
N ASP A 245 3.45 -5.57 13.23
CA ASP A 245 4.91 -5.68 13.17
C ASP A 245 5.57 -4.68 12.19
N ASN A 246 5.01 -3.47 12.11
CA ASN A 246 5.49 -2.42 11.21
C ASN A 246 6.92 -1.91 11.55
N SER A 247 7.42 -2.16 12.76
CA SER A 247 8.81 -1.86 13.13
C SER A 247 9.80 -2.85 12.54
N ALA A 248 9.40 -4.08 12.18
CA ALA A 248 10.26 -5.02 11.47
C ALA A 248 10.35 -4.65 9.99
N THR A 249 9.23 -4.46 9.32
CA THR A 249 9.11 -3.95 7.94
C THR A 249 7.69 -3.48 7.70
N THR A 250 7.48 -2.60 6.72
CA THR A 250 6.15 -2.14 6.33
C THR A 250 5.78 -2.63 4.93
N ARG A 251 4.48 -2.77 4.67
CA ARG A 251 3.95 -3.04 3.32
C ARG A 251 4.15 -1.81 2.45
N GLN A 252 4.62 -1.98 1.21
CA GLN A 252 4.65 -0.88 0.24
C GLN A 252 3.24 -0.40 -0.09
N THR A 253 3.09 0.93 -0.29
CA THR A 253 1.83 1.47 -0.80
C THR A 253 1.68 1.14 -2.30
N PRO A 254 0.45 1.07 -2.84
CA PRO A 254 0.23 0.88 -4.28
C PRO A 254 0.96 1.93 -5.13
N ARG A 255 0.99 3.19 -4.70
CA ARG A 255 1.75 4.27 -5.38
C ARG A 255 3.24 3.95 -5.45
N VAL A 256 3.84 3.52 -4.34
CA VAL A 256 5.27 3.18 -4.28
C VAL A 256 5.58 1.99 -5.18
N THR A 257 4.75 0.95 -5.15
CA THR A 257 4.91 -0.23 -6.02
C THR A 257 4.84 0.16 -7.50
N ALA A 258 3.88 1.01 -7.88
CA ALA A 258 3.75 1.52 -9.23
C ALA A 258 4.99 2.33 -9.67
N VAL A 259 5.52 3.22 -8.81
CA VAL A 259 6.74 3.99 -9.10
C VAL A 259 7.95 3.09 -9.29
N VAL A 260 8.12 2.06 -8.46
CA VAL A 260 9.22 1.08 -8.60
C VAL A 260 9.12 0.35 -9.95
N ALA A 261 7.95 -0.18 -10.29
CA ALA A 261 7.72 -0.92 -11.52
C ALA A 261 7.90 -0.02 -12.76
N GLU A 262 7.33 1.19 -12.74
CA GLU A 262 7.48 2.16 -13.81
C GLU A 262 8.94 2.56 -14.03
N THR A 263 9.67 2.84 -12.94
CA THR A 263 11.09 3.21 -13.01
C THR A 263 11.92 2.10 -13.60
N ALA A 264 11.73 0.86 -13.19
CA ALA A 264 12.42 -0.31 -13.72
C ALA A 264 12.17 -0.49 -15.23
N ARG A 265 10.95 -0.21 -15.71
CA ARG A 265 10.58 -0.32 -17.13
C ARG A 265 11.10 0.83 -17.99
N LYS A 266 11.03 2.08 -17.48
CA LYS A 266 11.32 3.29 -18.28
C LYS A 266 12.76 3.75 -18.18
N PHE A 267 13.42 3.61 -17.02
CA PHE A 267 14.74 4.18 -16.74
C PHE A 267 15.79 3.09 -16.47
N TYR A 268 15.86 2.13 -17.37
CA TYR A 268 16.78 0.97 -17.28
C TYR A 268 18.24 1.28 -17.66
N GLY A 269 18.54 2.51 -18.10
CA GLY A 269 19.91 2.94 -18.40
C GLY A 269 20.77 3.01 -17.13
N ASN A 270 22.07 2.71 -17.27
CA ASN A 270 23.01 2.90 -16.15
C ASN A 270 23.25 4.40 -15.93
N PRO A 271 22.99 4.97 -14.73
CA PRO A 271 23.19 6.39 -14.44
C PRO A 271 24.61 6.90 -14.74
N SER A 272 25.62 6.04 -14.61
CA SER A 272 27.03 6.40 -14.92
C SER A 272 27.35 6.41 -16.43
N SER A 273 26.41 6.05 -17.30
CA SER A 273 26.62 6.01 -18.75
C SER A 273 26.37 7.35 -19.41
N LEU A 274 27.24 7.73 -20.36
CA LEU A 274 27.11 8.96 -21.16
C LEU A 274 26.01 8.88 -22.23
N THR A 275 25.34 7.75 -22.37
CA THR A 275 24.21 7.59 -23.30
C THR A 275 22.98 8.37 -22.86
N ARG A 276 22.07 8.68 -23.81
CA ARG A 276 20.80 9.34 -23.50
C ARG A 276 20.00 8.61 -22.41
N LEU A 277 20.02 7.27 -22.41
CA LEU A 277 19.32 6.47 -21.39
C LEU A 277 19.97 6.60 -20.01
N GLY A 278 21.32 6.64 -19.96
CA GLY A 278 22.06 6.90 -18.74
C GLY A 278 21.78 8.29 -18.18
N MET A 279 21.79 9.32 -19.00
CA MET A 279 21.47 10.69 -18.59
C MET A 279 20.04 10.83 -18.05
N LEU A 280 19.05 10.12 -18.62
CA LEU A 280 17.69 10.10 -18.09
C LEU A 280 17.63 9.42 -16.72
N ALA A 281 18.32 8.31 -16.55
CA ALA A 281 18.42 7.62 -15.26
C ALA A 281 19.13 8.48 -14.20
N GLU A 282 20.22 9.16 -14.54
CA GLU A 282 20.92 10.08 -13.65
C GLU A 282 20.05 11.28 -13.23
N LYS A 283 19.24 11.82 -14.14
CA LYS A 283 18.27 12.88 -13.81
C LYS A 283 17.26 12.43 -12.75
N GLU A 284 16.74 11.21 -12.88
CA GLU A 284 15.81 10.64 -11.93
C GLU A 284 16.48 10.35 -10.57
N LEU A 285 17.72 9.86 -10.57
CA LEU A 285 18.52 9.65 -9.38
C LEU A 285 18.75 10.98 -8.61
N THR A 286 19.15 12.01 -9.35
CA THR A 286 19.37 13.36 -8.79
C THR A 286 18.06 13.97 -8.25
N ALA A 287 16.94 13.80 -8.93
CA ALA A 287 15.63 14.25 -8.45
C ALA A 287 15.23 13.54 -7.15
N ALA A 288 15.36 12.22 -7.08
CA ALA A 288 15.10 11.44 -5.87
C ALA A 288 15.98 11.88 -4.68
N ARG A 289 17.27 12.16 -4.95
CA ARG A 289 18.20 12.69 -3.94
C ARG A 289 17.77 14.05 -3.40
N GLY A 290 17.26 14.92 -4.27
CA GLY A 290 16.70 16.21 -3.87
C GLY A 290 15.47 16.08 -2.96
N VAL A 291 14.57 15.15 -3.27
CA VAL A 291 13.40 14.85 -2.42
C VAL A 291 13.84 14.40 -1.03
N ILE A 292 14.71 13.39 -0.96
CA ILE A 292 15.21 12.86 0.32
C ILE A 292 15.93 13.94 1.14
N ALA A 293 16.81 14.72 0.52
CA ALA A 293 17.51 15.83 1.20
C ALA A 293 16.52 16.83 1.80
N GLY A 294 15.49 17.21 1.04
CA GLY A 294 14.44 18.13 1.51
C GLY A 294 13.68 17.64 2.73
N THR A 295 13.49 16.33 2.89
CA THR A 295 12.76 15.75 4.05
C THR A 295 13.52 15.87 5.38
N VAL A 296 14.84 16.10 5.34
CA VAL A 296 15.67 16.21 6.53
C VAL A 296 16.36 17.57 6.66
N GLY A 297 16.04 18.55 5.81
CA GLY A 297 16.64 19.90 5.82
C GLY A 297 18.10 19.93 5.37
N ALA A 298 18.54 18.94 4.56
CA ALA A 298 19.90 18.79 4.05
C ALA A 298 20.05 19.29 2.60
N ASP A 299 21.30 19.49 2.17
CA ASP A 299 21.63 19.65 0.76
C ASP A 299 21.73 18.28 0.07
N ARG A 300 21.36 18.21 -1.22
CA ARG A 300 21.42 16.95 -1.99
C ARG A 300 22.80 16.29 -2.00
N ASN A 301 23.87 17.09 -1.94
CA ASN A 301 25.25 16.60 -1.93
C ASN A 301 25.67 16.00 -0.57
N GLU A 302 24.84 16.12 0.45
CA GLU A 302 25.04 15.54 1.77
C GLU A 302 24.36 14.17 1.92
N ILE A 303 23.65 13.70 0.86
CA ILE A 303 22.94 12.42 0.83
C ILE A 303 23.73 11.41 0.00
N THR A 304 24.01 10.25 0.58
CA THR A 304 24.59 9.08 -0.11
C THR A 304 23.61 7.92 -0.01
N PHE A 305 23.17 7.37 -1.14
CA PHE A 305 22.29 6.21 -1.14
C PHE A 305 23.04 4.92 -0.81
N THR A 306 22.36 4.05 -0.08
CA THR A 306 22.84 2.73 0.35
C THR A 306 21.75 1.68 0.12
N ALA A 307 22.09 0.40 0.22
CA ALA A 307 21.11 -0.68 0.08
C ALA A 307 20.25 -0.90 1.35
N SER A 308 20.64 -0.33 2.49
CA SER A 308 19.92 -0.49 3.76
C SER A 308 20.42 0.49 4.83
N GLY A 309 19.67 0.64 5.93
CA GLY A 309 20.14 1.32 7.12
C GLY A 309 21.41 0.67 7.71
N THR A 310 21.54 -0.65 7.62
CA THR A 310 22.75 -1.37 8.08
C THR A 310 23.99 -0.94 7.30
N GLU A 311 23.91 -0.87 5.97
CA GLU A 311 25.03 -0.37 5.15
C GLU A 311 25.33 1.09 5.47
N ALA A 312 24.30 1.93 5.63
CA ALA A 312 24.45 3.33 5.99
C ALA A 312 25.15 3.51 7.36
N ASN A 313 24.76 2.75 8.39
CA ASN A 313 25.41 2.75 9.71
C ASN A 313 26.87 2.33 9.62
N ASN A 314 27.20 1.28 8.86
CA ASN A 314 28.59 0.85 8.66
C ASN A 314 29.41 1.93 7.94
N LEU A 315 28.85 2.56 6.89
CA LEU A 315 29.51 3.63 6.16
C LEU A 315 29.74 4.85 7.06
N ALA A 316 28.75 5.25 7.86
CA ALA A 316 28.88 6.35 8.81
C ALA A 316 30.02 6.11 9.82
N ILE A 317 29.97 4.99 10.52
CA ILE A 317 30.87 4.71 11.63
C ILE A 317 32.27 4.32 11.13
N LYS A 318 32.37 3.25 10.31
CA LYS A 318 33.66 2.77 9.81
C LYS A 318 34.29 3.74 8.81
N GLY A 319 33.47 4.31 7.93
CA GLY A 319 33.94 5.26 6.91
C GLY A 319 34.50 6.52 7.54
N TYR A 320 33.85 7.05 8.60
CA TYR A 320 34.37 8.20 9.31
C TYR A 320 35.72 7.91 10.01
N LEU A 321 35.79 6.85 10.80
CA LEU A 321 36.98 6.50 11.54
C LEU A 321 38.17 6.15 10.64
N ALA A 322 37.92 5.47 9.51
CA ALA A 322 38.95 5.13 8.54
C ALA A 322 39.56 6.38 7.86
N ALA A 323 38.71 7.39 7.58
CA ALA A 323 39.17 8.65 6.96
C ALA A 323 39.82 9.62 7.94
N ASN A 324 39.58 9.49 9.26
CA ASN A 324 39.96 10.47 10.30
C ASN A 324 40.71 9.80 11.46
N LYS A 325 41.75 9.05 11.17
CA LYS A 325 42.54 8.26 12.14
C LYS A 325 43.11 9.05 13.32
N HIS A 326 43.20 10.39 13.21
CA HIS A 326 43.72 11.28 14.23
C HIS A 326 42.64 11.99 15.07
N SER A 327 41.37 11.65 14.86
CA SER A 327 40.24 12.28 15.58
C SER A 327 40.02 11.74 16.99
N GLY A 328 40.74 10.69 17.38
CA GLY A 328 40.63 9.98 18.65
C GLY A 328 40.43 8.49 18.42
N SER A 329 40.58 7.70 19.48
CA SER A 329 40.42 6.23 19.44
C SER A 329 39.22 5.71 20.22
N LYS A 330 38.42 6.59 20.83
CA LYS A 330 37.24 6.23 21.61
C LYS A 330 35.93 6.45 20.84
N VAL A 331 35.07 5.44 20.88
CA VAL A 331 33.72 5.48 20.29
C VAL A 331 32.68 5.17 21.37
N ILE A 332 31.73 6.08 21.55
CA ILE A 332 30.62 5.90 22.51
C ILE A 332 29.36 5.56 21.73
N VAL A 333 28.68 4.47 22.10
CA VAL A 333 27.38 4.08 21.50
C VAL A 333 26.37 3.85 22.61
N SER A 334 25.09 4.11 22.32
CA SER A 334 24.04 3.79 23.29
C SER A 334 23.94 2.28 23.51
N ALA A 335 23.71 1.85 24.75
CA ALA A 335 23.56 0.43 25.09
C ALA A 335 22.32 -0.24 24.45
N VAL A 336 21.42 0.54 23.87
CA VAL A 336 20.15 0.07 23.26
C VAL A 336 20.11 0.20 21.75
N GLU A 337 21.27 0.39 21.11
CA GLU A 337 21.38 0.50 19.66
C GLU A 337 20.91 -0.76 18.91
N HIS A 338 20.54 -0.56 17.65
CA HIS A 338 20.28 -1.68 16.74
C HIS A 338 21.56 -2.51 16.51
N PRO A 339 21.47 -3.84 16.30
CA PRO A 339 22.65 -4.69 16.03
C PRO A 339 23.57 -4.17 14.91
N SER A 340 23.05 -3.45 13.91
CA SER A 340 23.88 -2.82 12.86
C SER A 340 24.83 -1.75 13.37
N VAL A 341 24.58 -1.16 14.54
CA VAL A 341 25.47 -0.22 15.21
C VAL A 341 26.33 -0.96 16.23
N LEU A 342 25.74 -1.81 17.10
CA LEU A 342 26.48 -2.53 18.15
C LEU A 342 27.55 -3.47 17.58
N GLU A 343 27.19 -4.29 16.58
CA GLU A 343 28.14 -5.21 15.96
C GLU A 343 29.20 -4.45 15.12
N THR A 344 28.80 -3.33 14.50
CA THR A 344 29.76 -2.43 13.84
C THR A 344 30.75 -1.85 14.83
N ALA A 345 30.27 -1.30 15.95
CA ALA A 345 31.13 -0.74 17.00
C ALA A 345 32.07 -1.82 17.57
N LYS A 346 31.52 -2.99 17.95
CA LYS A 346 32.33 -4.11 18.44
C LYS A 346 33.42 -4.53 17.47
N SER A 347 33.18 -4.49 16.15
CA SER A 347 34.21 -4.81 15.16
C SER A 347 35.39 -3.84 15.16
N LEU A 348 35.23 -2.62 15.70
CA LEU A 348 36.28 -1.63 15.78
C LEU A 348 37.33 -1.94 16.87
N GLU A 349 36.95 -2.73 17.89
CA GLU A 349 37.88 -3.15 18.94
C GLU A 349 39.08 -3.91 18.35
N SER A 350 38.86 -4.75 17.33
CA SER A 350 39.92 -5.44 16.61
C SER A 350 40.86 -4.49 15.82
N LEU A 351 40.41 -3.25 15.58
CA LEU A 351 41.16 -2.21 14.90
C LEU A 351 41.85 -1.22 15.90
N GLY A 352 41.75 -1.53 17.20
CA GLY A 352 42.39 -0.74 18.27
C GLY A 352 41.54 0.41 18.83
N TYR A 353 40.27 0.51 18.46
CA TYR A 353 39.38 1.52 19.04
C TYR A 353 38.82 1.04 20.40
N LYS A 354 38.68 1.94 21.34
CA LYS A 354 37.98 1.73 22.60
C LYS A 354 36.49 1.98 22.42
N VAL A 355 35.64 0.97 22.56
CA VAL A 355 34.20 1.08 22.45
C VAL A 355 33.57 1.11 23.83
N GLU A 356 32.77 2.12 24.13
CA GLU A 356 32.05 2.26 25.41
C GLU A 356 30.54 2.33 25.17
N LEU A 357 29.79 1.57 25.98
CA LEU A 357 28.32 1.57 25.94
C LEU A 357 27.78 2.58 26.95
N CYS A 358 27.12 3.63 26.47
CA CYS A 358 26.43 4.58 27.31
C CYS A 358 25.13 4.00 27.84
N PRO A 359 24.91 4.00 29.18
CA PRO A 359 23.71 3.44 29.80
C PRO A 359 22.45 4.23 29.46
N VAL A 360 21.30 3.59 29.75
CA VAL A 360 19.96 4.20 29.62
C VAL A 360 19.23 4.12 30.96
N ASP A 361 18.21 4.98 31.13
CA ASP A 361 17.32 4.94 32.27
C ASP A 361 16.26 3.80 32.15
N GLY A 362 15.39 3.65 33.15
CA GLY A 362 14.33 2.64 33.16
C GLY A 362 13.26 2.83 32.06
N ARG A 363 13.24 3.98 31.36
CA ARG A 363 12.37 4.27 30.23
C ARG A 363 13.05 3.94 28.89
N GLY A 364 14.32 3.53 28.92
CA GLY A 364 15.14 3.24 27.76
C GLY A 364 15.73 4.49 27.09
N VAL A 365 15.69 5.63 27.73
CA VAL A 365 16.28 6.90 27.27
C VAL A 365 17.72 6.98 27.78
N ILE A 366 18.63 7.46 26.91
CA ILE A 366 20.05 7.59 27.23
C ILE A 366 20.28 8.47 28.48
N ASP A 367 21.19 8.05 29.36
CA ASP A 367 21.60 8.84 30.52
C ASP A 367 22.58 9.94 30.07
N ILE A 368 22.06 11.16 29.98
CA ILE A 368 22.85 12.34 29.56
C ILE A 368 24.01 12.65 30.53
N LYS A 369 23.80 12.39 31.84
CA LYS A 369 24.86 12.63 32.84
C LYS A 369 25.99 11.62 32.67
N ALA A 370 25.65 10.34 32.51
CA ALA A 370 26.66 9.33 32.23
C ALA A 370 27.39 9.62 30.91
N LEU A 371 26.67 10.04 29.86
CA LEU A 371 27.27 10.42 28.59
C LEU A 371 28.28 11.56 28.78
N PHE A 372 27.93 12.61 29.55
CA PHE A 372 28.80 13.73 29.83
C PHE A 372 30.11 13.27 30.50
N GLU A 373 30.01 12.36 31.48
CA GLU A 373 31.16 11.81 32.22
C GLU A 373 32.02 10.89 31.34
N MET A 374 31.46 10.27 30.33
CA MET A 374 32.16 9.38 29.39
C MET A 374 32.94 10.12 28.31
N ILE A 375 32.56 11.35 27.97
CA ILE A 375 33.24 12.14 26.92
C ILE A 375 34.57 12.65 27.41
N ASP A 376 35.65 12.41 26.65
CA ASP A 376 37.01 12.91 26.91
C ASP A 376 37.69 13.40 25.61
N SER A 377 38.97 13.77 25.72
CA SER A 377 39.76 14.29 24.60
C SER A 377 40.04 13.26 23.51
N ASP A 378 39.90 11.95 23.80
CA ASP A 378 40.12 10.85 22.87
C ASP A 378 38.81 10.36 22.18
N THR A 379 37.68 10.96 22.55
CA THR A 379 36.39 10.62 21.96
C THR A 379 36.27 11.13 20.52
N ALA A 380 36.19 10.21 19.55
CA ALA A 380 36.12 10.51 18.13
C ALA A 380 34.65 10.58 17.62
N LEU A 381 33.80 9.69 18.11
CA LEU A 381 32.44 9.52 17.61
C LEU A 381 31.48 9.08 18.72
N ILE A 382 30.28 9.66 18.68
CA ILE A 382 29.13 9.27 19.50
C ILE A 382 28.04 8.80 18.53
N SER A 383 27.46 7.61 18.77
CA SER A 383 26.35 7.06 17.96
C SER A 383 25.17 6.74 18.86
N VAL A 384 24.04 7.44 18.65
CA VAL A 384 22.82 7.26 19.41
C VAL A 384 21.63 7.28 18.46
N MET A 385 20.81 6.21 18.48
CA MET A 385 19.61 6.15 17.64
C MET A 385 18.60 7.23 18.01
N THR A 386 17.81 7.68 17.05
CA THR A 386 16.74 8.65 17.30
C THR A 386 15.57 8.02 18.08
N VAL A 387 15.22 6.78 17.73
CA VAL A 387 14.09 6.05 18.33
C VAL A 387 14.47 4.58 18.48
N ASN A 388 14.26 4.04 19.67
CA ASN A 388 14.50 2.63 19.93
C ASN A 388 13.48 1.72 19.21
N SER A 389 13.97 0.68 18.55
CA SER A 389 13.16 -0.21 17.72
C SER A 389 12.32 -1.22 18.50
N GLU A 390 12.55 -1.42 19.80
CA GLU A 390 11.82 -2.37 20.66
C GLU A 390 10.81 -1.69 21.56
N THR A 391 11.19 -0.60 22.22
CA THR A 391 10.34 0.12 23.18
C THR A 391 9.71 1.39 22.60
N GLY A 392 10.31 1.94 21.53
CA GLY A 392 9.91 3.21 20.97
C GLY A 392 10.48 4.42 21.69
N ALA A 393 11.38 4.25 22.70
CA ALA A 393 12.00 5.34 23.43
C ALA A 393 12.64 6.36 22.47
N ILE A 394 12.30 7.64 22.62
CA ILE A 394 12.82 8.76 21.81
C ILE A 394 14.04 9.32 22.51
N MET A 395 15.18 9.35 21.82
CA MET A 395 16.41 9.87 22.36
C MET A 395 16.52 11.39 22.18
N PRO A 396 17.05 12.12 23.16
CA PRO A 396 17.18 13.58 23.14
C PRO A 396 18.41 14.01 22.32
N ILE A 397 18.41 13.75 21.01
CA ILE A 397 19.58 13.98 20.12
C ILE A 397 20.07 15.43 20.18
N LYS A 398 19.17 16.40 20.28
CA LYS A 398 19.50 17.82 20.39
C LYS A 398 20.29 18.13 21.68
N GLU A 399 19.92 17.52 22.80
CA GLU A 399 20.61 17.66 24.07
C GLU A 399 21.99 16.97 24.00
N ILE A 400 22.08 15.80 23.40
CA ILE A 400 23.35 15.10 23.17
C ILE A 400 24.30 15.96 22.34
N ALA A 401 23.77 16.59 21.26
CA ALA A 401 24.54 17.52 20.44
C ALA A 401 25.05 18.71 21.24
N ALA A 402 24.22 19.29 22.11
CA ALA A 402 24.61 20.40 22.99
C ALA A 402 25.73 19.97 23.99
N VAL A 403 25.57 18.82 24.64
CA VAL A 403 26.56 18.26 25.58
C VAL A 403 27.89 18.03 24.88
N LYS A 404 27.92 17.30 23.74
CA LYS A 404 29.17 17.06 23.02
C LYS A 404 29.86 18.37 22.58
N ASN A 405 29.08 19.33 22.09
CA ASN A 405 29.62 20.62 21.63
C ASN A 405 30.19 21.47 22.76
N SER A 406 29.65 21.35 23.99
CA SER A 406 30.20 22.05 25.18
C SER A 406 31.56 21.51 25.64
N ILE A 407 31.82 20.22 25.34
CA ILE A 407 33.09 19.57 25.74
C ILE A 407 34.08 19.61 24.58
N ASN A 408 33.70 19.08 23.41
CA ASN A 408 34.55 19.07 22.22
C ASN A 408 33.66 19.05 20.93
N PRO A 409 33.53 20.19 20.23
CA PRO A 409 32.72 20.31 19.02
C PRO A 409 33.26 19.49 17.83
N LYS A 410 34.49 18.96 17.91
CA LYS A 410 35.08 18.11 16.85
C LYS A 410 34.57 16.66 16.89
N ILE A 411 34.02 16.22 18.01
CA ILE A 411 33.39 14.90 18.11
C ILE A 411 32.24 14.82 17.11
N ILE A 412 32.15 13.72 16.40
CA ILE A 412 31.06 13.49 15.43
C ILE A 412 29.89 12.81 16.13
N LEU A 413 28.69 13.35 15.93
CA LEU A 413 27.44 12.77 16.37
C LEU A 413 26.73 12.08 15.18
N HIS A 414 26.68 10.76 15.23
CA HIS A 414 25.87 9.93 14.33
C HIS A 414 24.56 9.55 15.00
N THR A 415 23.46 9.55 14.25
CA THR A 415 22.16 9.05 14.73
C THR A 415 21.56 8.05 13.74
N ASP A 416 21.23 6.84 14.22
CA ASP A 416 20.37 5.91 13.49
C ASP A 416 18.92 6.38 13.59
N CYS A 417 18.41 6.95 12.51
CA CYS A 417 17.06 7.48 12.42
C CYS A 417 16.07 6.53 11.71
N VAL A 418 16.43 5.28 11.51
CA VAL A 418 15.62 4.29 10.78
C VAL A 418 14.20 4.15 11.33
N GLN A 419 13.99 4.25 12.64
CA GLN A 419 12.67 4.23 13.25
C GLN A 419 12.01 5.60 13.37
N GLY A 420 12.79 6.68 13.39
CA GLY A 420 12.29 8.05 13.50
C GLY A 420 11.91 8.68 12.16
N TYR A 421 12.62 8.34 11.09
CA TYR A 421 12.42 8.90 9.75
C TYR A 421 11.00 8.63 9.22
N GLY A 422 10.33 9.70 8.73
CA GLY A 422 8.95 9.66 8.24
C GLY A 422 7.87 9.45 9.32
N LYS A 423 8.27 9.48 10.62
CA LYS A 423 7.36 9.37 11.77
C LYS A 423 7.52 10.55 12.75
N LEU A 424 8.69 11.17 12.76
CA LEU A 424 9.00 12.41 13.48
C LEU A 424 9.40 13.48 12.46
N LYS A 425 9.12 14.74 12.80
CA LYS A 425 9.67 15.86 12.05
C LYS A 425 11.18 15.93 12.29
N ILE A 426 11.96 15.74 11.24
CA ILE A 426 13.41 15.71 11.28
C ILE A 426 13.97 16.92 10.53
N ASP A 427 14.85 17.65 11.19
CA ASP A 427 15.73 18.65 10.58
C ASP A 427 17.13 18.45 11.17
N VAL A 428 18.09 18.09 10.33
CA VAL A 428 19.45 17.74 10.78
C VAL A 428 20.19 18.91 11.42
N LYS A 429 19.83 20.15 11.05
CA LYS A 429 20.42 21.37 11.62
C LYS A 429 19.86 21.63 13.02
N ASP A 430 18.55 21.43 13.21
CA ASP A 430 17.91 21.56 14.52
C ASP A 430 18.32 20.45 15.48
N LEU A 431 18.46 19.21 14.98
CA LEU A 431 18.99 18.09 15.78
C LEU A 431 20.46 18.26 16.15
N GLY A 432 21.23 19.00 15.34
CA GLY A 432 22.65 19.20 15.54
C GLY A 432 23.50 17.93 15.35
N CYS A 433 22.96 16.93 14.65
CA CYS A 433 23.69 15.72 14.29
C CYS A 433 24.59 15.96 13.07
N ASP A 434 25.72 15.27 13.05
CA ASP A 434 26.68 15.35 11.96
C ASP A 434 26.42 14.31 10.86
N MET A 435 25.87 13.15 11.24
CA MET A 435 25.48 12.07 10.34
C MET A 435 24.14 11.47 10.78
N LEU A 436 23.31 11.08 9.79
CA LEU A 436 22.02 10.44 10.03
C LEU A 436 21.79 9.32 9.02
N THR A 437 21.27 8.18 9.49
CA THR A 437 20.92 7.04 8.64
C THR A 437 19.41 6.78 8.63
N ALA A 438 18.88 6.37 7.46
CA ALA A 438 17.49 5.97 7.32
C ALA A 438 17.31 4.82 6.30
N SER A 439 16.13 4.22 6.30
CA SER A 439 15.79 3.08 5.43
C SER A 439 14.35 3.16 4.94
N ALA A 440 14.15 2.90 3.66
CA ALA A 440 12.86 3.02 2.98
C ALA A 440 11.77 2.10 3.53
N HIS A 441 12.13 0.84 3.82
CA HIS A 441 11.15 -0.19 4.21
C HIS A 441 10.48 0.02 5.57
N LYS A 442 10.86 1.05 6.32
CA LYS A 442 10.22 1.44 7.59
C LYS A 442 9.13 2.50 7.42
N ILE A 443 9.00 3.05 6.22
CA ILE A 443 8.04 4.12 5.88
C ILE A 443 7.17 3.76 4.65
N HIS A 444 6.89 2.49 4.46
CA HIS A 444 6.13 1.96 3.32
C HIS A 444 6.85 2.08 1.96
N GLY A 445 8.18 2.24 2.00
CA GLY A 445 9.07 2.20 0.86
C GLY A 445 9.58 0.80 0.53
N PRO A 446 10.33 0.64 -0.56
CA PRO A 446 10.90 -0.65 -0.96
C PRO A 446 12.03 -1.12 -0.05
N ARG A 447 12.23 -2.43 0.03
CA ARG A 447 13.47 -3.01 0.57
C ARG A 447 14.62 -2.74 -0.40
N GLY A 448 15.85 -2.78 0.10
CA GLY A 448 17.02 -2.57 -0.76
C GLY A 448 17.36 -1.09 -1.03
N ALA A 449 16.82 -0.15 -0.25
CA ALA A 449 17.17 1.26 -0.29
C ALA A 449 17.26 1.87 1.11
N GLY A 450 18.30 2.66 1.32
CA GLY A 450 18.55 3.48 2.50
C GLY A 450 19.38 4.70 2.10
N PHE A 451 19.66 5.58 3.03
CA PHE A 451 20.61 6.66 2.82
C PHE A 451 21.41 6.98 4.08
N LEU A 452 22.58 7.58 3.86
CA LEU A 452 23.38 8.28 4.84
C LEU A 452 23.33 9.77 4.49
N TYR A 453 22.94 10.61 5.45
CA TYR A 453 23.26 12.02 5.49
C TYR A 453 24.60 12.19 6.17
N ALA A 454 25.51 12.95 5.59
CA ALA A 454 26.75 13.39 6.20
C ALA A 454 26.91 14.90 5.96
N ARG A 455 26.99 15.67 7.04
CA ARG A 455 27.15 17.14 7.00
C ARG A 455 28.37 17.52 6.15
N ARG A 456 28.19 18.54 5.34
CA ARG A 456 29.26 19.06 4.49
C ARG A 456 30.55 19.28 5.27
N GLY A 457 31.68 18.79 4.75
CA GLY A 457 33.00 18.85 5.35
C GLY A 457 33.40 17.58 6.14
N ILE A 458 32.46 16.66 6.42
CA ILE A 458 32.81 15.35 6.99
C ILE A 458 33.47 14.48 5.92
N ARG A 459 34.66 13.97 6.22
CA ARG A 459 35.37 13.04 5.34
C ARG A 459 34.99 11.59 5.69
N LEU A 460 34.62 10.85 4.68
CA LEU A 460 34.30 9.41 4.79
C LEU A 460 35.21 8.63 3.84
N ALA A 461 35.70 7.49 4.29
CA ALA A 461 36.30 6.49 3.42
C ALA A 461 35.24 5.48 2.96
N PRO A 462 35.30 5.01 1.73
CA PRO A 462 34.37 3.99 1.25
C PRO A 462 34.56 2.69 2.02
N VAL A 463 33.44 2.02 2.35
CA VAL A 463 33.43 0.67 2.90
C VAL A 463 33.29 -0.36 1.76
N THR A 464 32.59 0.02 0.70
CA THR A 464 32.41 -0.78 -0.53
C THR A 464 33.19 -0.14 -1.68
N HIS A 465 34.16 -0.85 -2.24
CA HIS A 465 35.03 -0.37 -3.31
C HIS A 465 34.56 -0.85 -4.68
N GLY A 466 34.81 -0.06 -5.74
CA GLY A 466 34.42 -0.40 -7.11
C GLY A 466 34.41 0.78 -8.08
N GLY A 467 33.36 0.95 -8.87
CA GLY A 467 33.26 1.87 -9.99
C GLY A 467 33.00 3.34 -9.66
N GLY A 468 33.13 3.77 -8.39
CA GLY A 468 33.08 5.18 -8.02
C GLY A 468 31.68 5.80 -7.94
N GLN A 469 30.62 5.02 -7.96
CA GLN A 469 29.25 5.49 -7.75
C GLN A 469 29.09 6.19 -6.39
N GLU A 470 28.02 6.99 -6.24
CA GLU A 470 27.78 7.80 -5.05
C GLU A 470 29.02 8.63 -4.66
N SER A 471 29.63 9.31 -5.63
CA SER A 471 30.84 10.12 -5.45
C SER A 471 32.03 9.34 -4.86
N GLY A 472 32.11 8.04 -5.13
CA GLY A 472 33.16 7.15 -4.64
C GLY A 472 32.95 6.62 -3.22
N LEU A 473 31.89 7.02 -2.53
CA LEU A 473 31.60 6.60 -1.15
C LEU A 473 30.92 5.23 -1.09
N ARG A 474 30.10 4.92 -2.10
CA ARG A 474 29.36 3.65 -2.18
C ARG A 474 29.34 3.15 -3.60
N SER A 475 30.30 2.32 -3.94
CA SER A 475 30.41 1.74 -5.27
C SER A 475 29.38 0.66 -5.55
N GLY A 476 29.06 0.43 -6.83
CA GLY A 476 28.03 -0.49 -7.33
C GLY A 476 26.86 0.27 -7.92
N THR A 477 26.34 -0.22 -9.06
CA THR A 477 25.23 0.43 -9.78
C THR A 477 24.08 0.71 -8.84
N GLU A 478 23.59 1.93 -8.92
CA GLU A 478 22.51 2.42 -8.05
C GLU A 478 21.20 1.69 -8.36
N ASN A 479 20.49 1.28 -7.31
CA ASN A 479 19.15 0.68 -7.44
C ASN A 479 18.11 1.78 -7.66
N LEU A 480 18.13 2.39 -8.86
CA LEU A 480 17.27 3.51 -9.21
C LEU A 480 15.78 3.25 -8.95
N PRO A 481 15.22 2.07 -9.30
CA PRO A 481 13.82 1.77 -8.98
C PRO A 481 13.50 1.86 -7.48
N ALA A 482 14.35 1.27 -6.63
CA ALA A 482 14.14 1.33 -5.19
C ALA A 482 14.39 2.74 -4.62
N ILE A 483 15.35 3.49 -5.15
CA ILE A 483 15.64 4.88 -4.75
C ILE A 483 14.44 5.79 -5.09
N ARG A 484 13.85 5.65 -6.28
CA ARG A 484 12.64 6.39 -6.68
C ARG A 484 11.44 6.02 -5.81
N GLY A 485 11.28 4.72 -5.55
CA GLY A 485 10.26 4.24 -4.61
C GLY A 485 10.46 4.78 -3.19
N PHE A 486 11.71 4.92 -2.74
CA PHE A 486 12.03 5.55 -1.46
C PHE A 486 11.63 7.03 -1.43
N ALA A 487 11.97 7.78 -2.47
CA ALA A 487 11.57 9.18 -2.58
C ALA A 487 10.04 9.34 -2.55
N ALA A 488 9.30 8.51 -3.29
CA ALA A 488 7.83 8.52 -3.27
C ALA A 488 7.25 8.18 -1.89
N ALA A 489 7.83 7.20 -1.18
CA ALA A 489 7.43 6.86 0.18
C ALA A 489 7.72 7.99 1.18
N ALA A 490 8.84 8.69 1.00
CA ALA A 490 9.21 9.85 1.82
C ALA A 490 8.25 11.02 1.59
N GLU A 491 7.94 11.37 0.34
CA GLU A 491 6.91 12.38 0.03
C GLU A 491 5.59 12.09 0.75
N ASP A 492 5.11 10.84 0.65
CA ASP A 492 3.86 10.42 1.30
C ASP A 492 3.93 10.48 2.82
N ALA A 493 5.08 10.12 3.42
CA ALA A 493 5.24 10.10 4.86
C ALA A 493 5.35 11.51 5.47
N PHE A 494 6.00 12.44 4.77
CA PHE A 494 6.23 13.79 5.28
C PHE A 494 5.10 14.77 4.95
N LYS A 495 4.23 14.46 3.97
CA LYS A 495 3.08 15.29 3.58
C LYS A 495 2.16 15.59 4.77
N ASP A 496 1.80 14.55 5.53
CA ASP A 496 0.82 14.62 6.61
C ASP A 496 1.37 14.02 7.91
N ILE A 497 2.67 14.26 8.19
CA ILE A 497 3.41 13.62 9.29
C ILE A 497 2.78 13.88 10.67
N GLY A 498 2.30 15.10 10.90
CA GLY A 498 1.66 15.50 12.16
C GLY A 498 0.31 14.79 12.37
N GLU A 499 -0.54 14.75 11.34
CA GLU A 499 -1.82 14.06 11.39
C GLU A 499 -1.62 12.54 11.57
N SER A 500 -0.69 11.97 10.81
CA SER A 500 -0.32 10.55 10.93
C SER A 500 0.16 10.20 12.33
N TYR A 501 0.97 11.06 12.94
CA TYR A 501 1.44 10.89 14.32
C TYR A 501 0.28 10.85 15.33
N GLU A 502 -0.64 11.82 15.26
CA GLU A 502 -1.78 11.89 16.17
C GLU A 502 -2.78 10.73 15.95
N ASN A 503 -2.97 10.28 14.71
CA ASN A 503 -3.81 9.12 14.40
C ASN A 503 -3.24 7.84 15.04
N VAL A 504 -1.93 7.61 14.87
CA VAL A 504 -1.27 6.44 15.49
C VAL A 504 -1.24 6.55 17.01
N LYS A 505 -1.09 7.75 17.56
CA LYS A 505 -1.18 7.99 19.01
C LYS A 505 -2.54 7.62 19.58
N ARG A 506 -3.64 7.98 18.87
CA ARG A 506 -5.00 7.56 19.24
C ARG A 506 -5.15 6.05 19.20
N ALA A 507 -4.69 5.40 18.13
CA ALA A 507 -4.73 3.95 17.97
C ALA A 507 -3.96 3.23 19.09
N ARG A 508 -2.72 3.66 19.38
CA ARG A 508 -1.89 3.13 20.47
C ARG A 508 -2.58 3.31 21.84
N ASN A 509 -3.15 4.49 22.10
CA ASN A 509 -3.80 4.77 23.36
C ASN A 509 -5.05 3.89 23.56
N LEU A 510 -5.89 3.75 22.52
CA LEU A 510 -7.02 2.82 22.53
C LEU A 510 -6.57 1.38 22.82
N PHE A 511 -5.51 0.90 22.16
CA PHE A 511 -4.98 -0.45 22.42
C PHE A 511 -4.51 -0.60 23.87
N ARG A 512 -3.79 0.40 24.39
CA ARG A 512 -3.32 0.44 25.77
C ARG A 512 -4.49 0.43 26.76
N GLU A 513 -5.54 1.22 26.55
CA GLU A 513 -6.73 1.29 27.39
C GLU A 513 -7.45 -0.06 27.45
N LEU A 514 -7.68 -0.70 26.30
CA LEU A 514 -8.29 -2.03 26.23
C LEU A 514 -7.46 -3.09 26.99
N LEU A 515 -6.13 -3.01 26.93
CA LEU A 515 -5.25 -3.92 27.67
C LEU A 515 -5.31 -3.67 29.18
N LEU A 516 -5.31 -2.41 29.61
CA LEU A 516 -5.38 -2.05 31.03
C LEU A 516 -6.74 -2.38 31.63
N GLU A 517 -7.83 -2.14 30.91
CA GLU A 517 -9.18 -2.55 31.31
C GLU A 517 -9.26 -4.07 31.55
N LYS A 518 -8.65 -4.85 30.63
CA LYS A 518 -8.70 -6.31 30.66
C LYS A 518 -7.79 -6.95 31.70
N TYR A 519 -6.58 -6.40 31.87
CA TYR A 519 -5.53 -7.05 32.64
C TYR A 519 -5.03 -6.27 33.85
N GLY A 520 -5.20 -4.96 33.89
CA GLY A 520 -4.69 -4.10 34.97
C GLY A 520 -3.19 -4.34 35.20
N ASP A 521 -2.81 -4.56 36.46
CA ASP A 521 -1.41 -4.80 36.88
C ASP A 521 -0.87 -6.21 36.55
N LYS A 522 -1.65 -7.05 35.85
CA LYS A 522 -1.23 -8.41 35.44
C LYS A 522 -0.37 -8.42 34.16
N ILE A 523 -0.14 -7.26 33.58
CA ILE A 523 0.79 -7.03 32.46
C ILE A 523 1.79 -5.98 32.87
N HIS A 524 2.95 -5.95 32.19
CA HIS A 524 3.94 -4.90 32.39
C HIS A 524 4.15 -4.16 31.07
N ILE A 525 3.91 -2.86 31.05
CA ILE A 525 4.13 -2.01 29.87
C ILE A 525 5.57 -1.51 29.93
N ASN A 526 6.39 -1.90 28.94
CA ASN A 526 7.79 -1.51 28.84
C ASN A 526 8.01 -0.20 28.05
N SER A 527 6.97 0.26 27.33
CA SER A 527 6.99 1.54 26.59
C SER A 527 6.34 2.63 27.44
N ASP A 528 7.14 3.58 27.90
CA ASP A 528 6.61 4.77 28.59
C ASP A 528 5.78 5.61 27.60
N PRO A 529 4.48 5.85 27.83
CA PRO A 529 3.62 6.56 26.88
C PRO A 529 4.04 8.02 26.63
N ASP A 530 4.77 8.64 27.55
CA ASP A 530 5.19 10.04 27.47
C ASP A 530 6.58 10.22 26.84
N ALA A 531 7.38 9.14 26.80
CA ALA A 531 8.75 9.15 26.29
C ALA A 531 8.93 8.32 25.00
N THR A 532 7.86 7.75 24.43
CA THR A 532 7.97 6.83 23.30
C THR A 532 7.20 7.27 22.06
N LEU A 533 7.74 6.93 20.90
CA LEU A 533 7.07 7.06 19.62
C LEU A 533 5.80 6.18 19.59
N PRO A 534 4.61 6.72 19.30
CA PRO A 534 3.35 5.96 19.40
C PRO A 534 3.23 4.78 18.42
N TYR A 535 4.08 4.72 17.41
CA TYR A 535 4.16 3.62 16.44
C TYR A 535 4.66 2.31 17.06
N ILE A 536 5.26 2.32 18.25
CA ILE A 536 5.88 1.16 18.91
C ILE A 536 5.34 1.05 20.32
N PHE A 537 4.87 -0.15 20.66
CA PHE A 537 4.30 -0.45 21.97
C PHE A 537 4.75 -1.83 22.45
N ASN A 538 5.50 -1.86 23.53
CA ASN A 538 6.08 -3.09 24.09
C ASN A 538 5.40 -3.43 25.42
N VAL A 539 4.87 -4.67 25.51
CA VAL A 539 4.11 -5.16 26.66
C VAL A 539 4.50 -6.58 26.99
N SER A 540 4.66 -6.90 28.28
CA SER A 540 4.97 -8.24 28.76
C SER A 540 3.75 -8.90 29.40
N PHE A 541 3.51 -10.18 29.03
CA PHE A 541 2.38 -11.00 29.47
C PHE A 541 2.82 -12.14 30.41
N SER A 542 3.79 -11.89 31.28
CA SER A 542 4.27 -12.89 32.24
C SER A 542 3.11 -13.57 33.01
N PRO A 543 3.14 -14.90 33.23
CA PRO A 543 4.23 -15.86 32.96
C PRO A 543 4.21 -16.50 31.56
N ILE A 544 3.39 -16.00 30.62
CA ILE A 544 3.35 -16.52 29.25
C ILE A 544 4.65 -16.14 28.54
N ARG A 545 5.31 -17.11 27.89
CA ARG A 545 6.50 -16.87 27.08
C ARG A 545 6.10 -16.15 25.78
N ALA A 546 6.84 -15.13 25.41
CA ALA A 546 6.56 -14.30 24.25
C ALA A 546 6.49 -15.11 22.93
N GLU A 547 7.38 -16.09 22.74
CA GLU A 547 7.39 -16.98 21.55
C GLU A 547 6.09 -17.80 21.43
N VAL A 548 5.59 -18.31 22.56
CA VAL A 548 4.33 -19.08 22.59
C VAL A 548 3.15 -18.20 22.24
N LEU A 549 3.12 -16.98 22.80
CA LEU A 549 2.07 -16.01 22.48
C LEU A 549 2.13 -15.56 21.02
N LEU A 550 3.33 -15.34 20.45
CA LEU A 550 3.52 -14.98 19.06
C LEU A 550 2.89 -16.04 18.14
N HIS A 551 3.18 -17.33 18.34
CA HIS A 551 2.62 -18.39 17.49
C HIS A 551 1.11 -18.56 17.67
N ALA A 552 0.58 -18.32 18.86
CA ALA A 552 -0.87 -18.32 19.10
C ALA A 552 -1.57 -17.17 18.37
N LEU A 553 -0.94 -15.98 18.30
CA LEU A 553 -1.45 -14.84 17.55
C LEU A 553 -1.35 -15.06 16.04
N GLU A 554 -0.24 -15.60 15.56
CA GLU A 554 -0.01 -15.93 14.15
C GLU A 554 -1.07 -16.91 13.61
N SER A 555 -1.47 -17.92 14.42
CA SER A 555 -2.53 -18.85 14.04
C SER A 555 -3.90 -18.20 13.82
N GLU A 556 -4.11 -17.01 14.39
CA GLU A 556 -5.30 -16.17 14.19
C GLU A 556 -5.05 -15.01 13.20
N ASN A 557 -4.02 -15.11 12.35
CA ASN A 557 -3.59 -14.08 11.39
C ASN A 557 -3.22 -12.72 12.01
N MET A 558 -2.78 -12.69 13.25
CA MET A 558 -2.24 -11.49 13.90
C MET A 558 -0.72 -11.59 14.03
N PHE A 559 0.00 -10.67 13.39
CA PHE A 559 1.45 -10.65 13.32
C PHE A 559 2.03 -9.59 14.25
N VAL A 560 2.89 -10.02 15.15
CA VAL A 560 3.59 -9.21 16.15
C VAL A 560 5.06 -9.61 16.19
N SER A 561 5.89 -8.93 16.96
CA SER A 561 7.30 -9.30 17.12
C SER A 561 7.68 -9.54 18.58
N VAL A 562 8.73 -10.32 18.78
CA VAL A 562 9.35 -10.54 20.08
C VAL A 562 10.82 -10.13 20.03
N GLY A 563 11.36 -9.55 21.10
CA GLY A 563 12.71 -8.98 21.12
C GLY A 563 13.85 -9.98 20.86
N SER A 564 13.56 -11.30 20.88
CA SER A 564 14.54 -12.38 20.65
C SER A 564 14.51 -12.95 19.23
N ALA A 565 13.70 -12.44 18.30
CA ALA A 565 13.41 -13.05 17.00
C ALA A 565 14.59 -13.07 16.00
N CYS A 566 15.67 -12.32 16.22
CA CYS A 566 16.79 -12.24 15.27
C CYS A 566 17.89 -13.30 15.41
N SER A 567 17.78 -14.24 16.36
CA SER A 567 18.81 -15.30 16.54
C SER A 567 18.19 -16.67 16.84
N SER A 568 17.78 -17.36 15.79
CA SER A 568 17.15 -18.71 15.85
C SER A 568 18.03 -19.83 16.46
N LYS A 569 19.23 -19.53 16.95
CA LYS A 569 20.18 -20.53 17.50
C LYS A 569 20.74 -20.26 18.90
N LYS A 570 20.47 -19.09 19.53
CA LYS A 570 20.87 -18.82 20.92
C LYS A 570 19.70 -18.18 21.67
N LYS A 571 19.43 -18.60 22.91
CA LYS A 571 18.48 -17.96 23.86
C LYS A 571 19.00 -16.56 24.23
N ASN A 572 18.97 -15.60 23.32
CA ASN A 572 19.37 -14.22 23.63
C ASN A 572 18.12 -13.42 23.99
N ARG A 573 18.04 -13.01 25.25
CA ARG A 573 17.06 -12.03 25.74
C ARG A 573 17.29 -10.68 25.08
N SER A 574 16.27 -9.83 25.07
CA SER A 574 16.38 -8.45 24.60
C SER A 574 17.50 -7.72 25.36
N HIS A 575 18.51 -7.26 24.65
CA HIS A 575 19.58 -6.43 25.23
C HIS A 575 19.03 -5.06 25.64
N VAL A 576 18.02 -4.56 24.94
CA VAL A 576 17.32 -3.29 25.24
C VAL A 576 16.66 -3.37 26.61
N LEU A 577 15.77 -4.33 26.82
CA LEU A 577 15.07 -4.50 28.11
C LEU A 577 16.04 -4.87 29.23
N THR A 578 17.13 -5.55 28.90
CA THR A 578 18.22 -5.84 29.86
C THR A 578 18.94 -4.55 30.28
N ALA A 579 19.28 -3.68 29.33
CA ALA A 579 19.89 -2.38 29.61
C ALA A 579 18.97 -1.44 30.41
N MET A 580 17.65 -1.57 30.26
CA MET A 580 16.64 -0.88 31.04
C MET A 580 16.44 -1.46 32.46
N ASN A 581 17.20 -2.50 32.84
CA ASN A 581 17.08 -3.21 34.13
C ASN A 581 15.70 -3.87 34.34
N VAL A 582 15.01 -4.25 33.27
CA VAL A 582 13.73 -4.97 33.37
C VAL A 582 13.98 -6.37 33.90
N PRO A 583 13.18 -6.85 34.90
CA PRO A 583 13.35 -8.19 35.47
C PRO A 583 13.22 -9.30 34.39
N VAL A 584 14.07 -10.30 34.47
CA VAL A 584 14.16 -11.41 33.49
C VAL A 584 12.81 -12.06 33.19
N LYS A 585 11.98 -12.32 34.23
CA LYS A 585 10.64 -12.92 34.07
C LYS A 585 9.71 -12.05 33.24
N ILE A 586 9.89 -10.74 33.25
CA ILE A 586 9.12 -9.78 32.45
C ILE A 586 9.64 -9.77 31.01
N ILE A 587 10.97 -9.76 30.82
CA ILE A 587 11.59 -9.82 29.49
C ILE A 587 11.13 -11.07 28.71
N ASP A 588 11.10 -12.24 29.36
CA ASP A 588 10.70 -13.51 28.72
C ASP A 588 9.25 -13.52 28.19
N GLY A 589 8.38 -12.62 28.69
CA GLY A 589 7.00 -12.46 28.23
C GLY A 589 6.76 -11.23 27.33
N SER A 590 7.82 -10.55 26.88
CA SER A 590 7.73 -9.27 26.17
C SER A 590 7.37 -9.43 24.70
N VAL A 591 6.28 -8.79 24.27
CA VAL A 591 5.82 -8.72 22.89
C VAL A 591 5.80 -7.26 22.44
N ARG A 592 6.33 -7.00 21.25
CA ARG A 592 6.26 -5.69 20.62
C ARG A 592 5.10 -5.66 19.62
N PHE A 593 4.22 -4.71 19.80
CA PHE A 593 3.20 -4.31 18.84
C PHE A 593 3.68 -3.04 18.14
N SER A 594 3.62 -2.99 16.82
CA SER A 594 4.00 -1.79 16.10
C SER A 594 3.01 -1.46 15.01
N PHE A 595 2.51 -0.23 15.08
CA PHE A 595 1.43 0.30 14.25
C PHE A 595 1.98 1.08 13.05
N SER A 596 1.12 1.39 12.09
CA SER A 596 1.44 2.27 10.98
C SER A 596 0.39 3.38 10.88
N ARG A 597 0.67 4.39 10.04
CA ARG A 597 -0.30 5.45 9.73
C ARG A 597 -1.60 4.94 9.10
N PHE A 598 -1.64 3.70 8.66
CA PHE A 598 -2.80 3.02 8.07
C PHE A 598 -3.54 2.11 9.06
N THR A 599 -3.03 1.95 10.28
CA THR A 599 -3.69 1.13 11.30
C THR A 599 -4.99 1.78 11.73
N THR A 600 -6.10 1.04 11.59
CA THR A 600 -7.45 1.54 11.90
C THR A 600 -7.88 1.19 13.33
N GLU A 601 -8.88 1.92 13.83
CA GLU A 601 -9.49 1.62 15.13
C GLU A 601 -10.14 0.22 15.13
N GLU A 602 -10.73 -0.21 14.01
CA GLU A 602 -11.32 -1.55 13.86
C GLU A 602 -10.25 -2.64 14.01
N GLU A 603 -9.08 -2.47 13.37
CA GLU A 603 -7.94 -3.40 13.51
C GLU A 603 -7.44 -3.45 14.96
N ILE A 604 -7.39 -2.31 15.65
CA ILE A 604 -6.99 -2.24 17.07
C ILE A 604 -7.96 -3.05 17.95
N ARG A 605 -9.27 -2.86 17.80
CA ARG A 605 -10.29 -3.58 18.59
C ARG A 605 -10.24 -5.08 18.29
N LYS A 606 -10.21 -5.45 17.04
CA LYS A 606 -10.11 -6.86 16.62
C LYS A 606 -8.81 -7.51 17.08
N GLY A 607 -7.69 -6.81 16.98
CA GLY A 607 -6.40 -7.30 17.49
C GLY A 607 -6.40 -7.50 19.00
N ALA A 608 -7.04 -6.62 19.75
CA ALA A 608 -7.22 -6.79 21.18
C ALA A 608 -8.07 -8.03 21.52
N GLU A 609 -9.18 -8.28 20.79
CA GLU A 609 -10.01 -9.47 20.97
C GLU A 609 -9.23 -10.77 20.73
N VAL A 610 -8.47 -10.84 19.62
CA VAL A 610 -7.61 -11.97 19.29
C VAL A 610 -6.58 -12.21 20.39
N LEU A 611 -5.92 -11.14 20.85
CA LEU A 611 -4.95 -11.20 21.94
C LEU A 611 -5.59 -11.69 23.24
N PHE A 612 -6.79 -11.22 23.58
CA PHE A 612 -7.51 -11.64 24.80
C PHE A 612 -7.86 -13.12 24.77
N LYS A 613 -8.29 -13.65 23.62
CA LYS A 613 -8.56 -15.07 23.38
C LYS A 613 -7.28 -15.90 23.61
N ALA A 614 -6.20 -15.56 22.90
CA ALA A 614 -4.92 -16.28 22.96
C ALA A 614 -4.35 -16.30 24.40
N VAL A 615 -4.31 -15.15 25.09
CA VAL A 615 -3.82 -15.07 26.48
C VAL A 615 -4.69 -15.89 27.45
N LYS A 616 -6.02 -15.92 27.26
CA LYS A 616 -6.94 -16.72 28.09
C LYS A 616 -6.69 -18.21 27.92
N GLU A 617 -6.49 -18.69 26.70
CA GLU A 617 -6.23 -20.08 26.37
C GLU A 617 -4.87 -20.53 26.94
N LEU A 618 -3.82 -19.73 26.71
CA LEU A 618 -2.47 -20.04 27.21
C LEU A 618 -2.39 -20.02 28.74
N LYS A 619 -3.10 -19.12 29.43
CA LYS A 619 -3.17 -19.12 30.91
C LYS A 619 -3.87 -20.35 31.47
N ARG A 620 -4.81 -20.96 30.76
CA ARG A 620 -5.43 -22.24 31.15
C ARG A 620 -4.45 -23.40 31.01
N ALA A 621 -3.71 -23.45 29.92
CA ALA A 621 -2.70 -24.49 29.68
C ALA A 621 -1.50 -24.44 30.65
N VAL A 622 -1.16 -23.28 31.22
CA VAL A 622 -0.07 -23.15 32.22
C VAL A 622 -0.54 -23.56 33.64
N ARG A 623 -1.87 -23.60 33.91
CA ARG A 623 -2.44 -23.97 35.22
C ARG A 623 -2.85 -25.44 35.34
N GLY A 624 -2.98 -26.17 34.22
CA GLY A 624 -3.19 -27.62 34.17
C GLY A 624 -1.85 -28.36 33.98
#